data_a845399a46f4d60d7b1767d2437049da
#
_entry.id   a845399a46f4d60d7b1767d2437049da
#
_cell.length_a   1.000
_cell.length_b   1.000
_cell.length_c   1.000
_cell.angle_alpha   90.00
_cell.angle_beta   90.00
_cell.angle_gamma   90.00
#
_symmetry.space_group_name_H-M   'P 1'
#
loop_
_entity.id
_entity.type
_entity.pdbx_description
1 polymer ?
#
loop_
_entity_poly.entity_id
_entity_poly.type
_entity_poly.pdbx_seq_one_letter_code
_entity_poly.pdbx_strand_id
1 'polypeptide(L)'
;MVMSVDTELLRVLSDPLRLRIVTLLARETLCTTHLVEETGARQTNLSNHLRVLREAGVVDTEPCGRFTYYRLRPDVLEALSGQFADLAATARANADAKRSC
;
A
#
# COMPACT_ATOMS: atom_id res chain seq x y z
N MET A 1 22.39 -12.10 -1.01
CA MET A 1 21.30 -11.59 -1.83
C MET A 1 20.92 -10.18 -1.35
N VAL A 2 20.93 -9.23 -2.23
CA VAL A 2 20.57 -7.86 -1.88
C VAL A 2 19.06 -7.71 -2.00
N MET A 3 18.41 -7.34 -0.90
CA MET A 3 16.98 -7.07 -0.87
C MET A 3 16.77 -5.60 -1.25
N SER A 4 16.25 -5.37 -2.42
CA SER A 4 15.93 -4.02 -2.87
C SER A 4 14.54 -3.62 -2.40
N VAL A 5 14.37 -2.33 -2.12
CA VAL A 5 13.05 -1.78 -1.85
C VAL A 5 12.23 -1.75 -3.14
N ASP A 6 10.98 -2.18 -3.05
CA ASP A 6 10.04 -2.17 -4.17
C ASP A 6 9.58 -0.74 -4.45
N THR A 7 10.25 -0.09 -5.37
CA THR A 7 9.96 1.33 -5.68
C THR A 7 8.64 1.52 -6.39
N GLU A 8 8.17 0.52 -7.14
CA GLU A 8 6.87 0.58 -7.79
C GLU A 8 5.75 0.59 -6.74
N LEU A 9 5.87 -0.27 -5.74
CA LEU A 9 4.93 -0.31 -4.63
C LEU A 9 4.96 0.98 -3.83
N LEU A 10 6.15 1.53 -3.58
CA LEU A 10 6.27 2.83 -2.91
C LEU A 10 5.55 3.92 -3.69
N ARG A 11 5.69 3.94 -5.01
CA ARG A 11 5.02 4.93 -5.85
C ARG A 11 3.51 4.79 -5.72
N VAL A 12 3.00 3.57 -5.76
CA VAL A 12 1.56 3.30 -5.62
C VAL A 12 1.04 3.82 -4.29
N LEU A 13 1.79 3.61 -3.22
CA LEU A 13 1.38 4.00 -1.86
C LEU A 13 1.63 5.47 -1.54
N SER A 14 2.40 6.19 -2.37
CA SER A 14 2.76 7.59 -2.09
C SER A 14 1.64 8.57 -2.39
N ASP A 15 0.60 8.17 -3.12
CA ASP A 15 -0.54 9.03 -3.38
C ASP A 15 -1.40 9.18 -2.11
N PRO A 16 -1.75 10.41 -1.69
CA PRO A 16 -2.49 10.62 -0.45
C PRO A 16 -3.84 9.89 -0.41
N LEU A 17 -4.58 9.88 -1.51
CA LEU A 17 -5.88 9.20 -1.55
C LEU A 17 -5.70 7.69 -1.48
N ARG A 18 -4.73 7.14 -2.21
CA ARG A 18 -4.45 5.71 -2.14
C ARG A 18 -4.04 5.28 -0.75
N LEU A 19 -3.18 6.07 -0.09
CA LEU A 19 -2.78 5.74 1.28
C LEU A 19 -3.96 5.83 2.25
N ARG A 20 -4.86 6.79 2.04
CA ARG A 20 -6.09 6.89 2.82
C ARG A 20 -6.97 5.65 2.65
N ILE A 21 -7.12 5.19 1.42
CA ILE A 21 -7.88 3.96 1.13
C ILE A 21 -7.25 2.77 1.87
N VAL A 22 -5.94 2.63 1.78
CA VAL A 22 -5.21 1.55 2.47
C VAL A 22 -5.45 1.61 3.98
N THR A 23 -5.39 2.80 4.55
CA THR A 23 -5.62 3.01 5.98
C THR A 23 -7.03 2.59 6.40
N LEU A 24 -8.03 2.92 5.58
CA LEU A 24 -9.41 2.52 5.84
C LEU A 24 -9.58 1.01 5.72
N LEU A 25 -8.99 0.41 4.70
CA LEU A 25 -9.09 -1.04 4.45
C LEU A 25 -8.30 -1.86 5.48
N ALA A 26 -7.35 -1.25 6.16
CA ALA A 26 -6.64 -1.90 7.26
C ALA A 26 -7.58 -2.21 8.42
N ARG A 27 -8.68 -1.47 8.54
CA ARG A 27 -9.62 -1.60 9.63
C ARG A 27 -10.78 -2.53 9.30
N GLU A 28 -11.21 -2.56 8.05
CA GLU A 28 -12.33 -3.39 7.60
C GLU A 28 -12.39 -3.47 6.09
N THR A 29 -13.00 -4.53 5.60
CA THR A 29 -13.28 -4.72 4.18
C THR A 29 -14.44 -3.80 3.79
N LEU A 30 -14.25 -3.00 2.76
CA LEU A 30 -15.22 -1.98 2.35
C LEU A 30 -15.53 -2.05 0.86
N CYS A 31 -16.74 -1.67 0.48
CA CYS A 31 -17.11 -1.54 -0.93
C CYS A 31 -16.86 -0.10 -1.40
N THR A 32 -17.00 0.14 -2.70
CA THR A 32 -16.78 1.46 -3.30
C THR A 32 -17.64 2.54 -2.67
N THR A 33 -18.91 2.23 -2.38
CA THR A 33 -19.82 3.19 -1.74
C THR A 33 -19.31 3.63 -0.38
N HIS A 34 -18.84 2.69 0.44
CA HIS A 34 -18.27 3.01 1.74
C HIS A 34 -17.06 3.93 1.60
N LEU A 35 -16.21 3.63 0.61
CA LEU A 35 -14.98 4.40 0.40
C LEU A 35 -15.29 5.82 -0.10
N VAL A 36 -16.32 5.99 -0.94
CA VAL A 36 -16.79 7.31 -1.34
C VAL A 36 -17.24 8.11 -0.12
N GLU A 37 -18.04 7.50 0.74
CA GLU A 37 -18.53 8.15 1.96
C GLU A 37 -17.39 8.58 2.88
N GLU A 38 -16.42 7.69 3.08
CA GLU A 38 -15.32 7.94 4.00
C GLU A 38 -14.29 8.94 3.47
N THR A 39 -14.04 8.95 2.17
CA THR A 39 -12.99 9.79 1.59
C THR A 39 -13.52 11.10 1.02
N GLY A 40 -14.80 11.15 0.68
CA GLY A 40 -15.37 12.30 -0.04
C GLY A 40 -14.92 12.39 -1.49
N ALA A 41 -14.17 11.44 -1.99
CA ALA A 41 -13.69 11.44 -3.37
C ALA A 41 -14.82 11.10 -4.33
N ARG A 42 -14.71 11.59 -5.56
CA ARG A 42 -15.64 11.21 -6.63
C ARG A 42 -15.45 9.75 -6.97
N GLN A 43 -16.54 9.06 -7.26
CA GLN A 43 -16.51 7.63 -7.54
C GLN A 43 -15.57 7.28 -8.69
N THR A 44 -15.53 8.07 -9.75
CA THR A 44 -14.65 7.83 -10.90
C THR A 44 -13.19 7.89 -10.49
N ASN A 45 -12.82 8.90 -9.73
CA ASN A 45 -11.46 9.07 -9.25
C ASN A 45 -11.08 7.92 -8.30
N LEU A 46 -11.99 7.60 -7.39
CA LEU A 46 -11.78 6.50 -6.44
C LEU A 46 -11.59 5.17 -7.18
N SER A 47 -12.43 4.90 -8.19
CA SER A 47 -12.34 3.68 -8.98
C SER A 47 -11.00 3.54 -9.69
N ASN A 48 -10.46 4.65 -10.19
CA ASN A 48 -9.14 4.64 -10.82
C ASN A 48 -8.03 4.28 -9.83
N HIS A 49 -8.10 4.84 -8.63
CA HIS A 49 -7.12 4.55 -7.58
C HIS A 49 -7.24 3.10 -7.08
N LEU A 50 -8.47 2.60 -6.96
CA LEU A 50 -8.70 1.21 -6.57
C LEU A 50 -8.14 0.24 -7.62
N ARG A 51 -8.27 0.57 -8.90
CA ARG A 51 -7.69 -0.24 -9.96
C ARG A 51 -6.17 -0.30 -9.84
N VAL A 52 -5.52 0.83 -9.59
CA VAL A 52 -4.07 0.88 -9.40
C VAL A 52 -3.64 0.02 -8.22
N LEU A 53 -4.36 0.11 -7.10
CA LEU A 53 -4.07 -0.69 -5.91
C LEU A 53 -4.25 -2.19 -6.18
N ARG A 54 -5.29 -2.55 -6.92
CA ARG A 54 -5.55 -3.94 -7.27
C ARG A 54 -4.47 -4.49 -8.22
N GLU A 55 -4.12 -3.74 -9.24
CA GLU A 55 -3.10 -4.16 -10.20
C GLU A 55 -1.72 -4.29 -9.53
N ALA A 56 -1.45 -3.49 -8.51
CA ALA A 56 -0.22 -3.59 -7.74
C ALA A 56 -0.24 -4.70 -6.68
N GLY A 57 -1.38 -5.38 -6.52
CA GLY A 57 -1.51 -6.47 -5.57
C GLY A 57 -1.70 -6.03 -4.12
N VAL A 58 -1.96 -4.75 -3.88
CA VAL A 58 -2.15 -4.21 -2.53
C VAL A 58 -3.51 -4.63 -1.95
N VAL A 59 -4.51 -4.76 -2.81
CA VAL A 59 -5.85 -5.15 -2.42
C VAL A 59 -6.36 -6.30 -3.28
N ASP A 60 -7.26 -7.11 -2.69
CA ASP A 60 -8.05 -8.11 -3.38
C ASP A 60 -9.48 -7.64 -3.46
N THR A 61 -10.23 -8.19 -4.40
CA THR A 61 -11.65 -7.89 -4.53
C THR A 61 -12.49 -9.11 -4.19
N GLU A 62 -13.67 -8.84 -3.65
CA GLU A 62 -14.64 -9.87 -3.31
C GLU A 62 -16.02 -9.41 -3.77
N PRO A 63 -16.62 -10.07 -4.76
CA PRO A 63 -17.96 -9.71 -5.19
C PRO A 63 -18.99 -10.10 -4.12
N CYS A 64 -19.96 -9.20 -3.89
CA CYS A 64 -21.02 -9.42 -2.93
C CYS A 64 -22.29 -8.78 -3.50
N GLY A 65 -23.12 -9.59 -4.18
CA GLY A 65 -24.30 -9.09 -4.88
C GLY A 65 -23.91 -8.12 -5.98
N ARG A 66 -24.43 -6.89 -5.91
CA ARG A 66 -24.14 -5.83 -6.87
C ARG A 66 -22.86 -5.08 -6.55
N PHE A 67 -22.26 -5.36 -5.40
CA PHE A 67 -21.15 -4.58 -4.89
C PHE A 67 -19.86 -5.35 -4.99
N THR A 68 -18.76 -4.62 -5.16
CA THR A 68 -17.43 -5.16 -5.07
C THR A 68 -16.80 -4.65 -3.79
N TYR A 69 -16.39 -5.56 -2.93
CA TYR A 69 -15.67 -5.25 -1.71
C TYR A 69 -14.17 -5.34 -1.95
N TYR A 70 -13.43 -4.51 -1.26
CA TYR A 70 -11.97 -4.45 -1.34
C TYR A 70 -11.39 -4.83 0.00
N ARG A 71 -10.37 -5.69 -0.05
CA ARG A 71 -9.68 -6.18 1.14
C ARG A 71 -8.20 -5.91 1.00
N LEU A 72 -7.60 -5.35 2.04
CA LEU A 72 -6.17 -5.10 2.07
C LEU A 72 -5.40 -6.41 2.17
N ARG A 73 -4.30 -6.51 1.46
CA ARG A 73 -3.39 -7.65 1.56
C ARG A 73 -2.24 -7.29 2.51
N PRO A 74 -2.28 -7.79 3.75
CA PRO A 74 -1.25 -7.44 4.73
C PRO A 74 0.13 -7.93 4.37
N ASP A 75 0.24 -9.07 3.67
CA ASP A 75 1.52 -9.64 3.27
C ASP A 75 2.34 -8.69 2.38
N VAL A 76 1.67 -7.90 1.53
CA VAL A 76 2.33 -6.95 0.65
C VAL A 76 2.98 -5.83 1.46
N LEU A 77 2.25 -5.30 2.45
CA LEU A 77 2.78 -4.26 3.34
C LEU A 77 3.88 -4.81 4.25
N GLU A 78 3.73 -6.03 4.71
CA GLU A 78 4.73 -6.68 5.54
C GLU A 78 6.04 -6.88 4.78
N ALA A 79 5.96 -7.27 3.50
CA ALA A 79 7.15 -7.41 2.66
C ALA A 79 7.88 -6.09 2.50
N LEU A 80 7.15 -5.00 2.24
CA LEU A 80 7.73 -3.67 2.10
C LEU A 80 8.36 -3.21 3.43
N SER A 81 7.66 -3.43 4.53
CA SER A 81 8.16 -3.12 5.87
C SER A 81 9.47 -3.85 6.14
N GLY A 82 9.55 -5.13 5.76
CA GLY A 82 10.77 -5.93 5.91
C GLY A 82 11.94 -5.37 5.11
N GLN A 83 11.67 -4.87 3.90
CA GLN A 83 12.72 -4.25 3.08
C GLN A 83 13.30 -3.02 3.77
N PHE A 84 12.47 -2.20 4.38
CA PHE A 84 12.94 -1.04 5.14
C PHE A 84 13.64 -1.44 6.44
N ALA A 85 13.14 -2.46 7.11
CA ALA A 85 13.78 -2.99 8.31
C ALA A 85 15.21 -3.47 8.01
N ASP A 86 15.41 -4.11 6.86
CA ASP A 86 16.72 -4.56 6.43
C ASP A 86 17.68 -3.40 6.21
N LEU A 87 17.20 -2.32 5.59
CA LEU A 87 18.01 -1.10 5.41
C LEU A 87 18.40 -0.50 6.76
N ALA A 88 17.46 -0.44 7.68
CA ALA A 88 17.71 0.10 9.01
C ALA A 88 18.75 -0.76 9.75
N ALA A 89 18.64 -2.08 9.63
CA ALA A 89 19.59 -3.00 10.26
C ALA A 89 21.00 -2.83 9.67
N THR A 90 21.07 -2.67 8.34
CA THR A 90 22.34 -2.44 7.65
C THR A 90 22.97 -1.14 8.12
N ALA A 91 22.19 -0.08 8.19
CA ALA A 91 22.68 1.23 8.66
C ALA A 91 23.20 1.15 10.09
N ARG A 92 22.48 0.43 10.97
CA ARG A 92 22.88 0.29 12.36
C ARG A 92 24.17 -0.50 12.49
N ALA A 93 24.32 -1.57 11.71
CA ALA A 93 25.52 -2.40 11.73
C ALA A 93 26.75 -1.67 11.20
N ASN A 94 26.56 -0.68 10.35
CA ASN A 94 27.65 0.04 9.69
C ASN A 94 27.72 1.51 10.12
N ALA A 95 27.27 1.82 11.35
CA ALA A 95 27.20 3.20 11.84
C ALA A 95 28.54 3.91 11.81
N ASP A 96 29.63 3.18 12.00
CA ASP A 96 30.98 3.76 12.04
C ASP A 96 31.70 3.69 10.68
N ALA A 97 31.12 3.03 9.69
CA ALA A 97 31.73 2.93 8.39
C ALA A 97 31.72 4.29 7.67
N LYS A 98 32.87 4.73 7.24
CA LYS A 98 32.99 6.04 6.62
C LYS A 98 34.11 6.02 5.59
N ARG A 99 33.80 6.42 4.37
CA ARG A 99 34.79 6.51 3.33
C ARG A 99 35.48 7.87 3.42
N SER A 100 36.79 7.90 3.20
CA SER A 100 37.53 9.17 3.17
C SER A 100 37.07 10.05 2.03
N CYS A 101 37.02 11.35 2.28
CA CYS A 101 36.68 12.33 1.25
C CYS A 101 37.87 12.64 0.36
#